data_31452bc5504a69748519eac0ae499e73
#
_entry.id   31452bc5504a69748519eac0ae499e73
#
_cell.length_a   1.000
_cell.length_b   1.000
_cell.length_c   1.000
_cell.angle_alpha   90.00
_cell.angle_beta   90.00
_cell.angle_gamma   90.00
#
_symmetry.space_group_name_H-M   'P 1'
#
loop_
_entity.id
_entity.type
_entity.pdbx_description
1 polymer ?
#
loop_
_entity_poly.entity_id
_entity_poly.type
_entity_poly.pdbx_seq_one_letter_code
_entity_poly.pdbx_strand_id
1 'polypeptide(L)'
;PPNALMLCGVSIVDPDSTYVDDTVEVGPDTVIHANSHLCGQTRIGEECTIGPNSILVDTVVGDRCQVFASVLEQAVLEDDVSIGPFGHLRKGAHLATGVHLGNFGEVKNSYLGPGVKMGHFSYIGDAEIGAETNIGAGTITCNFDVKGRKNRTRIGKRAYIGSGTMLVAPVEVGDGAVTGAGSVVTRSVPARTVAYGVPARVHGTVEQG
;
A
#
# COMPACT_ATOMS: atom_id res chain seq x y z
N PRO A 1 15.59 1.29 -23.79
CA PRO A 1 16.71 0.34 -23.55
C PRO A 1 17.59 0.85 -22.39
N PRO A 2 18.16 -0.03 -21.54
CA PRO A 2 18.93 0.35 -20.35
C PRO A 2 20.00 1.42 -20.59
N ASN A 3 20.71 1.32 -21.71
CA ASN A 3 21.76 2.28 -22.06
C ASN A 3 21.26 3.71 -22.21
N ALA A 4 20.06 3.92 -22.71
CA ALA A 4 19.49 5.27 -22.85
C ALA A 4 19.17 5.89 -21.50
N LEU A 5 18.65 5.10 -20.56
CA LEU A 5 18.36 5.55 -19.19
C LEU A 5 19.65 5.93 -18.45
N MET A 6 20.72 5.15 -18.60
CA MET A 6 22.01 5.45 -17.96
C MET A 6 22.60 6.79 -18.47
N LEU A 7 22.40 7.14 -19.74
CA LEU A 7 22.81 8.44 -20.28
C LEU A 7 21.99 9.62 -19.71
N CYS A 8 20.81 9.34 -19.17
CA CYS A 8 19.93 10.32 -18.51
C CYS A 8 20.11 10.38 -16.98
N GLY A 9 21.16 9.78 -16.43
CA GLY A 9 21.47 9.86 -15.00
C GLY A 9 20.85 8.76 -14.14
N VAL A 10 20.32 7.69 -14.75
CA VAL A 10 19.81 6.51 -14.03
C VAL A 10 20.95 5.51 -13.81
N SER A 11 21.08 4.95 -12.63
CA SER A 11 22.02 3.87 -12.33
C SER A 11 21.36 2.51 -12.47
N ILE A 12 21.90 1.62 -13.31
CA ILE A 12 21.44 0.24 -13.46
C ILE A 12 22.55 -0.68 -12.97
N VAL A 13 22.33 -1.38 -11.87
CA VAL A 13 23.35 -2.20 -11.18
C VAL A 13 23.76 -3.40 -12.03
N ASP A 14 22.82 -4.04 -12.69
CA ASP A 14 23.05 -5.17 -13.58
C ASP A 14 22.18 -5.05 -14.83
N PRO A 15 22.73 -4.45 -15.92
CA PRO A 15 21.98 -4.29 -17.17
C PRO A 15 21.58 -5.61 -17.84
N ASP A 16 22.32 -6.68 -17.61
CA ASP A 16 22.08 -7.98 -18.27
C ASP A 16 20.86 -8.70 -17.70
N SER A 17 20.49 -8.42 -16.45
CA SER A 17 19.30 -8.98 -15.79
C SER A 17 18.17 -7.97 -15.58
N THR A 18 18.29 -6.76 -16.12
CA THR A 18 17.28 -5.71 -15.99
C THR A 18 16.54 -5.52 -17.32
N TYR A 19 15.22 -5.65 -17.28
CA TYR A 19 14.36 -5.56 -18.46
C TYR A 19 13.51 -4.30 -18.41
N VAL A 20 13.63 -3.46 -19.44
CA VAL A 20 12.95 -2.16 -19.50
C VAL A 20 12.35 -1.97 -20.89
N ASP A 21 11.03 -1.78 -20.95
CA ASP A 21 10.33 -1.45 -22.17
C ASP A 21 10.71 -0.04 -22.67
N ASP A 22 10.68 0.17 -23.99
CA ASP A 22 11.05 1.44 -24.61
C ASP A 22 10.15 2.62 -24.21
N THR A 23 8.97 2.32 -23.70
CA THR A 23 7.96 3.31 -23.25
C THR A 23 8.13 3.76 -21.79
N VAL A 24 9.04 3.14 -21.06
CA VAL A 24 9.29 3.44 -19.63
C VAL A 24 10.11 4.72 -19.50
N GLU A 25 9.68 5.57 -18.58
CA GLU A 25 10.37 6.80 -18.21
C GLU A 25 10.91 6.67 -16.77
N VAL A 26 12.17 7.09 -16.55
CA VAL A 26 12.79 7.06 -15.20
C VAL A 26 13.54 8.37 -14.99
N GLY A 27 13.30 9.01 -13.84
CA GLY A 27 13.97 10.23 -13.43
C GLY A 27 15.44 10.00 -13.03
N PRO A 28 16.24 11.08 -13.02
CA PRO A 28 17.67 11.03 -12.69
C PRO A 28 17.89 10.56 -11.24
N ASP A 29 19.10 10.13 -10.95
CA ASP A 29 19.56 9.66 -9.64
C ASP A 29 18.80 8.44 -9.09
N THR A 30 17.90 7.85 -9.90
CA THR A 30 17.22 6.59 -9.56
C THR A 30 18.15 5.41 -9.81
N VAL A 31 18.13 4.45 -8.87
CA VAL A 31 18.92 3.21 -8.93
C VAL A 31 17.99 2.03 -9.18
N ILE A 32 18.28 1.26 -10.24
CA ILE A 32 17.57 0.03 -10.59
C ILE A 32 18.49 -1.16 -10.31
N HIS A 33 18.07 -2.03 -9.40
CA HIS A 33 18.79 -3.24 -9.02
C HIS A 33 18.45 -4.43 -9.92
N ALA A 34 19.29 -5.45 -9.87
CA ALA A 34 19.22 -6.68 -10.66
C ALA A 34 17.84 -7.36 -10.64
N ASN A 35 17.51 -8.06 -11.72
CA ASN A 35 16.27 -8.80 -11.91
C ASN A 35 15.00 -7.94 -11.78
N SER A 36 15.08 -6.68 -12.15
CA SER A 36 13.92 -5.79 -12.19
C SER A 36 13.32 -5.73 -13.59
N HIS A 37 11.99 -5.73 -13.66
CA HIS A 37 11.22 -5.64 -14.89
C HIS A 37 10.36 -4.38 -14.85
N LEU A 38 10.60 -3.45 -15.76
CA LEU A 38 9.86 -2.21 -15.91
C LEU A 38 9.12 -2.24 -17.23
N CYS A 39 7.81 -2.36 -17.20
CA CYS A 39 7.01 -2.70 -18.37
C CYS A 39 5.90 -1.67 -18.64
N GLY A 40 5.47 -1.62 -19.90
CA GLY A 40 4.32 -0.83 -20.35
C GLY A 40 4.55 0.67 -20.22
N GLN A 41 3.57 1.39 -19.69
CA GLN A 41 3.59 2.84 -19.49
C GLN A 41 4.11 3.24 -18.11
N THR A 42 5.03 2.47 -17.54
CA THR A 42 5.61 2.74 -16.22
C THR A 42 6.43 4.02 -16.23
N ARG A 43 6.19 4.86 -15.22
CA ARG A 43 6.94 6.10 -14.97
C ARG A 43 7.45 6.11 -13.55
N ILE A 44 8.71 6.43 -13.37
CA ILE A 44 9.40 6.48 -12.07
C ILE A 44 10.06 7.85 -11.95
N GLY A 45 9.86 8.50 -10.81
CA GLY A 45 10.46 9.78 -10.48
C GLY A 45 11.96 9.71 -10.24
N GLU A 46 12.49 10.74 -9.61
CA GLU A 46 13.91 10.88 -9.28
C GLU A 46 14.25 10.30 -7.89
N GLU A 47 15.53 10.02 -7.69
CA GLU A 47 16.08 9.54 -6.41
C GLU A 47 15.40 8.26 -5.85
N CYS A 48 14.81 7.43 -6.73
CA CYS A 48 14.18 6.19 -6.34
C CYS A 48 15.16 5.03 -6.24
N THR A 49 14.77 4.00 -5.49
CA THR A 49 15.47 2.70 -5.45
C THR A 49 14.48 1.60 -5.85
N ILE A 50 14.71 0.96 -7.00
CA ILE A 50 13.83 -0.07 -7.55
C ILE A 50 14.55 -1.41 -7.58
N GLY A 51 13.92 -2.43 -7.04
CA GLY A 51 14.46 -3.77 -6.98
C GLY A 51 15.33 -4.04 -5.73
N PRO A 52 16.09 -5.16 -5.72
CA PRO A 52 16.07 -6.20 -6.75
C PRO A 52 14.75 -6.98 -6.83
N ASN A 53 14.60 -7.78 -7.91
CA ASN A 53 13.47 -8.69 -8.07
C ASN A 53 12.10 -8.00 -8.02
N SER A 54 11.98 -6.82 -8.61
CA SER A 54 10.73 -6.07 -8.67
C SER A 54 10.16 -6.05 -10.08
N ILE A 55 8.83 -6.12 -10.18
CA ILE A 55 8.09 -6.07 -11.45
C ILE A 55 7.10 -4.92 -11.37
N LEU A 56 7.25 -3.94 -12.26
CA LEU A 56 6.37 -2.78 -12.36
C LEU A 56 5.74 -2.75 -13.76
N VAL A 57 4.40 -2.79 -13.81
CA VAL A 57 3.64 -2.76 -15.06
C VAL A 57 2.63 -1.63 -15.04
N ASP A 58 2.69 -0.74 -16.01
CA ASP A 58 1.75 0.41 -16.14
C ASP A 58 1.59 1.19 -14.83
N THR A 59 2.69 1.39 -14.10
CA THR A 59 2.70 1.94 -12.73
C THR A 59 3.35 3.31 -12.70
N VAL A 60 2.79 4.23 -11.92
CA VAL A 60 3.38 5.55 -11.68
C VAL A 60 4.00 5.57 -10.28
N VAL A 61 5.26 5.94 -10.21
CA VAL A 61 6.04 6.06 -8.98
C VAL A 61 6.58 7.48 -8.88
N GLY A 62 6.28 8.17 -7.79
CA GLY A 62 6.80 9.50 -7.49
C GLY A 62 8.28 9.49 -7.13
N ASP A 63 8.74 10.55 -6.49
CA ASP A 63 10.15 10.75 -6.16
C ASP A 63 10.53 10.06 -4.84
N ARG A 64 11.80 9.70 -4.68
CA ARG A 64 12.39 9.15 -3.45
C ARG A 64 11.70 7.89 -2.94
N CYS A 65 11.08 7.14 -3.83
CA CYS A 65 10.39 5.89 -3.48
C CYS A 65 11.36 4.71 -3.41
N GLN A 66 11.00 3.73 -2.60
CA GLN A 66 11.72 2.47 -2.45
C GLN A 66 10.80 1.30 -2.75
N VAL A 67 11.10 0.51 -3.78
CA VAL A 67 10.35 -0.68 -4.18
C VAL A 67 11.27 -1.89 -4.14
N PHE A 68 11.10 -2.74 -3.13
CA PHE A 68 11.95 -3.88 -2.90
C PHE A 68 11.20 -5.20 -3.12
N ALA A 69 11.69 -6.04 -4.03
CA ALA A 69 11.21 -7.41 -4.30
C ALA A 69 9.67 -7.52 -4.34
N SER A 70 9.03 -6.65 -5.11
CA SER A 70 7.57 -6.49 -5.10
C SER A 70 6.99 -6.44 -6.52
N VAL A 71 5.68 -6.68 -6.64
CA VAL A 71 4.94 -6.63 -7.90
C VAL A 71 3.92 -5.50 -7.84
N LEU A 72 4.00 -4.58 -8.80
CA LEU A 72 3.14 -3.42 -8.92
C LEU A 72 2.47 -3.41 -10.31
N GLU A 73 1.14 -3.41 -10.34
CA GLU A 73 0.35 -3.47 -11.57
C GLU A 73 -0.71 -2.37 -11.58
N GLN A 74 -0.60 -1.44 -12.52
CA GLN A 74 -1.55 -0.33 -12.67
C GLN A 74 -1.81 0.41 -11.35
N ALA A 75 -0.74 0.69 -10.64
CA ALA A 75 -0.73 1.32 -9.32
C ALA A 75 -0.13 2.73 -9.38
N VAL A 76 -0.40 3.51 -8.35
CA VAL A 76 0.16 4.84 -8.16
C VAL A 76 0.82 4.93 -6.78
N LEU A 77 2.09 5.31 -6.76
CA LEU A 77 2.83 5.70 -5.57
C LEU A 77 3.15 7.19 -5.69
N GLU A 78 2.76 7.97 -4.69
CA GLU A 78 3.25 9.34 -4.56
C GLU A 78 4.69 9.36 -4.03
N ASP A 79 5.19 10.50 -3.59
CA ASP A 79 6.57 10.64 -3.14
C ASP A 79 6.83 9.92 -1.80
N ASP A 80 8.08 9.56 -1.57
CA ASP A 80 8.57 9.01 -0.30
C ASP A 80 7.89 7.71 0.16
N VAL A 81 7.30 6.96 -0.78
CA VAL A 81 6.65 5.67 -0.49
C VAL A 81 7.68 4.55 -0.43
N SER A 82 7.54 3.67 0.56
CA SER A 82 8.34 2.45 0.64
C SER A 82 7.46 1.20 0.64
N ILE A 83 7.84 0.21 -0.18
CA ILE A 83 7.12 -1.06 -0.31
C ILE A 83 8.07 -2.25 -0.34
N GLY A 84 7.67 -3.31 0.30
CA GLY A 84 8.33 -4.62 0.25
C GLY A 84 9.10 -5.01 1.52
N PRO A 85 9.76 -6.19 1.47
CA PRO A 85 9.70 -7.13 0.33
C PRO A 85 8.35 -7.84 0.19
N PHE A 86 8.10 -8.38 -1.01
CA PHE A 86 6.94 -9.21 -1.32
C PHE A 86 5.59 -8.50 -1.19
N GLY A 87 5.55 -7.21 -1.49
CA GLY A 87 4.32 -6.45 -1.63
C GLY A 87 3.67 -6.70 -3.00
N HIS A 88 2.34 -6.67 -3.05
CA HIS A 88 1.60 -6.77 -4.29
C HIS A 88 0.58 -5.62 -4.40
N LEU A 89 0.88 -4.66 -5.24
CA LEU A 89 -0.07 -3.61 -5.60
C LEU A 89 -0.77 -3.99 -6.90
N ARG A 90 -2.08 -4.04 -6.84
CA ARG A 90 -2.92 -4.39 -7.98
C ARG A 90 -3.66 -3.16 -8.50
N LYS A 91 -4.29 -3.30 -9.65
CA LYS A 91 -5.02 -2.23 -10.33
C LYS A 91 -5.84 -1.36 -9.37
N GLY A 92 -5.61 -0.05 -9.45
CA GLY A 92 -6.31 0.95 -8.66
C GLY A 92 -5.78 1.09 -7.23
N ALA A 93 -4.65 0.47 -6.88
CA ALA A 93 -3.95 0.79 -5.64
C ALA A 93 -3.29 2.16 -5.77
N HIS A 94 -3.55 3.04 -4.80
CA HIS A 94 -2.95 4.36 -4.73
C HIS A 94 -2.39 4.60 -3.32
N LEU A 95 -1.09 4.71 -3.23
CA LEU A 95 -0.36 4.99 -1.98
C LEU A 95 0.09 6.44 -2.00
N ALA A 96 -0.45 7.24 -1.09
CA ALA A 96 -0.10 8.65 -0.95
C ALA A 96 1.29 8.83 -0.32
N THR A 97 1.76 10.07 -0.30
CA THR A 97 3.09 10.44 0.17
C THR A 97 3.43 9.84 1.53
N GLY A 98 4.61 9.25 1.63
CA GLY A 98 5.17 8.71 2.87
C GLY A 98 4.50 7.43 3.38
N VAL A 99 3.67 6.76 2.57
CA VAL A 99 3.11 5.45 2.94
C VAL A 99 4.21 4.41 3.07
N HIS A 100 4.17 3.65 4.15
CA HIS A 100 5.02 2.48 4.35
C HIS A 100 4.21 1.20 4.28
N LEU A 101 4.48 0.38 3.26
CA LEU A 101 3.92 -0.94 3.08
C LEU A 101 5.04 -1.98 3.22
N GLY A 102 5.05 -2.72 4.32
CA GLY A 102 6.06 -3.73 4.58
C GLY A 102 5.83 -5.03 3.81
N ASN A 103 6.29 -6.12 4.39
CA ASN A 103 6.30 -7.42 3.70
C ASN A 103 4.92 -8.09 3.62
N PHE A 104 4.67 -8.75 2.50
CA PHE A 104 3.46 -9.53 2.22
C PHE A 104 2.15 -8.73 2.28
N GLY A 105 2.21 -7.44 1.98
CA GLY A 105 1.02 -6.61 1.88
C GLY A 105 0.41 -6.68 0.48
N GLU A 106 -0.92 -6.87 0.40
CA GLU A 106 -1.66 -6.77 -0.87
C GLU A 106 -2.65 -5.61 -0.81
N VAL A 107 -2.61 -4.73 -1.82
CA VAL A 107 -3.54 -3.60 -1.97
C VAL A 107 -4.16 -3.62 -3.35
N LYS A 108 -5.49 -3.50 -3.42
CA LYS A 108 -6.26 -3.47 -4.67
C LYS A 108 -7.38 -2.43 -4.61
N ASN A 109 -7.50 -1.61 -5.64
CA ASN A 109 -8.60 -0.63 -5.78
C ASN A 109 -8.85 0.13 -4.48
N SER A 110 -7.78 0.68 -3.89
CA SER A 110 -7.81 1.30 -2.57
C SER A 110 -6.88 2.49 -2.52
N TYR A 111 -7.25 3.48 -1.71
CA TYR A 111 -6.44 4.64 -1.42
C TYR A 111 -5.90 4.56 0.02
N LEU A 112 -4.59 4.65 0.17
CA LEU A 112 -3.91 4.77 1.44
C LEU A 112 -3.39 6.21 1.57
N GLY A 113 -3.93 6.95 2.51
CA GLY A 113 -3.61 8.37 2.74
C GLY A 113 -2.19 8.60 3.25
N PRO A 114 -1.73 9.86 3.26
CA PRO A 114 -0.36 10.20 3.62
C PRO A 114 0.08 9.61 4.96
N GLY A 115 1.28 9.02 5.00
CA GLY A 115 1.87 8.49 6.22
C GLY A 115 1.20 7.23 6.79
N VAL A 116 0.30 6.58 6.06
CA VAL A 116 -0.29 5.29 6.46
C VAL A 116 0.82 4.25 6.60
N LYS A 117 0.76 3.44 7.66
CA LYS A 117 1.70 2.35 7.93
C LYS A 117 0.98 1.01 7.91
N MET A 118 1.46 0.09 7.06
CA MET A 118 1.03 -1.30 6.96
C MET A 118 2.28 -2.19 6.88
N GLY A 119 2.94 -2.41 8.02
CA GLY A 119 4.28 -3.01 8.07
C GLY A 119 4.34 -4.52 7.79
N HIS A 120 3.22 -5.21 7.80
CA HIS A 120 3.16 -6.67 7.73
C HIS A 120 2.04 -7.15 6.83
N PHE A 121 1.99 -8.49 6.62
CA PHE A 121 0.98 -9.15 5.80
C PHE A 121 -0.45 -8.68 6.12
N SER A 122 -1.15 -8.24 5.11
CA SER A 122 -2.53 -7.73 5.19
C SER A 122 -3.15 -7.68 3.81
N TYR A 123 -4.48 -7.70 3.72
CA TYR A 123 -5.18 -7.47 2.47
C TYR A 123 -6.10 -6.26 2.58
N ILE A 124 -5.87 -5.27 1.73
CA ILE A 124 -6.67 -4.05 1.63
C ILE A 124 -7.29 -3.97 0.23
N GLY A 125 -8.56 -4.27 0.14
CA GLY A 125 -9.34 -4.22 -1.10
C GLY A 125 -10.57 -3.34 -0.98
N ASP A 126 -10.83 -2.54 -2.02
CA ASP A 126 -11.97 -1.64 -2.11
C ASP A 126 -12.11 -0.72 -0.87
N ALA A 127 -11.00 -0.11 -0.43
CA ALA A 127 -10.93 0.66 0.79
C ALA A 127 -10.39 2.08 0.59
N GLU A 128 -10.72 2.96 1.54
CA GLU A 128 -10.18 4.30 1.67
C GLU A 128 -9.67 4.46 3.11
N ILE A 129 -8.36 4.73 3.26
CA ILE A 129 -7.69 4.81 4.56
C ILE A 129 -7.13 6.22 4.74
N GLY A 130 -7.55 6.88 5.80
CA GLY A 130 -7.14 8.24 6.16
C GLY A 130 -5.67 8.32 6.61
N ALA A 131 -5.12 9.52 6.52
CA ALA A 131 -3.72 9.81 6.82
C ALA A 131 -3.29 9.32 8.21
N GLU A 132 -2.02 8.94 8.35
CA GLU A 132 -1.36 8.56 9.60
C GLU A 132 -2.01 7.37 10.33
N THR A 133 -2.83 6.59 9.64
CA THR A 133 -3.45 5.39 10.19
C THR A 133 -2.46 4.24 10.21
N ASN A 134 -2.49 3.47 11.30
CA ASN A 134 -1.70 2.24 11.44
C ASN A 134 -2.57 1.01 11.20
N ILE A 135 -2.15 0.17 10.26
CA ILE A 135 -2.80 -1.11 9.94
C ILE A 135 -1.98 -2.25 10.57
N GLY A 136 -2.56 -2.92 11.55
CA GLY A 136 -1.93 -4.05 12.22
C GLY A 136 -1.83 -5.29 11.33
N ALA A 137 -0.85 -6.14 11.60
CA ALA A 137 -0.62 -7.39 10.87
C ALA A 137 -1.86 -8.27 10.77
N GLY A 138 -2.11 -8.86 9.62
CA GLY A 138 -3.26 -9.74 9.42
C GLY A 138 -4.61 -9.03 9.30
N THR A 139 -4.61 -7.72 9.09
CA THR A 139 -5.85 -6.97 8.81
C THR A 139 -6.38 -7.33 7.44
N ILE A 140 -7.66 -7.65 7.37
CA ILE A 140 -8.36 -7.99 6.13
C ILE A 140 -9.60 -7.12 5.95
N THR A 141 -9.70 -6.44 4.83
CA THR A 141 -10.98 -5.89 4.37
C THR A 141 -11.77 -7.02 3.71
N CYS A 142 -12.81 -7.49 4.39
CA CYS A 142 -13.71 -8.51 3.84
C CYS A 142 -14.69 -7.84 2.87
N ASN A 143 -14.17 -7.47 1.69
CA ASN A 143 -14.85 -6.62 0.71
C ASN A 143 -15.80 -7.35 -0.23
N PHE A 144 -15.72 -8.68 -0.27
CA PHE A 144 -16.52 -9.50 -1.19
C PHE A 144 -17.58 -10.29 -0.41
N ASP A 145 -18.85 -10.09 -0.74
CA ASP A 145 -19.95 -10.79 -0.06
C ASP A 145 -20.38 -12.08 -0.78
N VAL A 146 -21.19 -12.88 -0.10
CA VAL A 146 -21.70 -14.17 -0.62
C VAL A 146 -22.59 -14.02 -1.88
N LYS A 147 -23.01 -12.81 -2.19
CA LYS A 147 -23.78 -12.50 -3.42
C LYS A 147 -22.89 -12.04 -4.57
N GLY A 148 -21.57 -12.09 -4.41
CA GLY A 148 -20.63 -11.66 -5.43
C GLY A 148 -20.46 -10.14 -5.54
N ARG A 149 -20.91 -9.35 -4.57
CA ARG A 149 -20.81 -7.90 -4.59
C ARG A 149 -19.58 -7.44 -3.83
N LYS A 150 -18.96 -6.38 -4.34
CA LYS A 150 -17.87 -5.68 -3.65
C LYS A 150 -18.43 -4.54 -2.81
N ASN A 151 -18.00 -4.48 -1.58
CA ASN A 151 -18.40 -3.47 -0.60
C ASN A 151 -17.18 -2.70 -0.12
N ARG A 152 -17.34 -1.42 0.23
CA ARG A 152 -16.24 -0.55 0.64
C ARG A 152 -16.04 -0.53 2.14
N THR A 153 -14.77 -0.40 2.53
CA THR A 153 -14.35 -0.07 3.89
C THR A 153 -13.78 1.35 3.89
N ARG A 154 -14.16 2.15 4.89
CA ARG A 154 -13.53 3.44 5.17
C ARG A 154 -12.89 3.44 6.53
N ILE A 155 -11.65 3.92 6.60
CA ILE A 155 -10.91 4.10 7.85
C ILE A 155 -10.48 5.56 7.90
N GLY A 156 -10.81 6.24 8.99
CA GLY A 156 -10.47 7.63 9.22
C GLY A 156 -8.97 7.87 9.46
N LYS A 157 -8.63 9.12 9.74
CA LYS A 157 -7.25 9.54 10.01
C LYS A 157 -6.81 9.08 11.40
N ARG A 158 -5.52 8.78 11.56
CA ARG A 158 -4.91 8.41 12.84
C ARG A 158 -5.65 7.30 13.58
N ALA A 159 -6.34 6.44 12.85
CA ALA A 159 -6.93 5.25 13.42
C ALA A 159 -5.85 4.19 13.71
N TYR A 160 -6.07 3.37 14.70
CA TYR A 160 -5.23 2.23 15.01
C TYR A 160 -6.01 0.94 14.82
N ILE A 161 -5.67 0.20 13.78
CA ILE A 161 -6.29 -1.10 13.49
C ILE A 161 -5.42 -2.18 14.11
N GLY A 162 -5.94 -2.87 15.13
CA GLY A 162 -5.23 -3.93 15.82
C GLY A 162 -4.98 -5.14 14.92
N SER A 163 -3.92 -5.87 15.20
CA SER A 163 -3.53 -7.07 14.43
C SER A 163 -4.66 -8.08 14.34
N GLY A 164 -4.84 -8.72 13.20
CA GLY A 164 -5.88 -9.72 12.98
C GLY A 164 -7.30 -9.16 12.91
N THR A 165 -7.47 -7.86 12.68
CA THR A 165 -8.81 -7.26 12.54
C THR A 165 -9.42 -7.64 11.19
N MET A 166 -10.64 -8.22 11.24
CA MET A 166 -11.47 -8.46 10.05
C MET A 166 -12.51 -7.34 9.93
N LEU A 167 -12.43 -6.57 8.85
CA LEU A 167 -13.35 -5.46 8.55
C LEU A 167 -14.41 -5.96 7.56
N VAL A 168 -15.57 -6.34 8.07
CA VAL A 168 -16.65 -6.89 7.24
C VAL A 168 -17.41 -5.75 6.55
N ALA A 169 -17.02 -5.47 5.33
CA ALA A 169 -17.58 -4.35 4.54
C ALA A 169 -19.08 -4.58 4.20
N PRO A 170 -19.89 -3.49 4.14
CA PRO A 170 -19.48 -2.10 4.30
C PRO A 170 -19.37 -1.67 5.78
N VAL A 171 -18.24 -1.10 6.16
CA VAL A 171 -18.02 -0.55 7.50
C VAL A 171 -17.18 0.72 7.44
N GLU A 172 -17.34 1.58 8.43
CA GLU A 172 -16.53 2.76 8.65
C GLU A 172 -15.88 2.70 10.03
N VAL A 173 -14.59 3.00 10.10
CA VAL A 173 -13.85 3.21 11.35
C VAL A 173 -13.48 4.68 11.41
N GLY A 174 -13.99 5.39 12.40
CA GLY A 174 -13.86 6.84 12.51
C GLY A 174 -12.44 7.30 12.85
N ASP A 175 -12.21 8.62 12.69
CA ASP A 175 -10.91 9.24 12.99
C ASP A 175 -10.45 8.94 14.42
N GLY A 176 -9.19 8.53 14.57
CA GLY A 176 -8.59 8.22 15.87
C GLY A 176 -9.24 7.05 16.62
N ALA A 177 -10.08 6.25 15.95
CA ALA A 177 -10.65 5.07 16.57
C ALA A 177 -9.62 3.93 16.64
N VAL A 178 -9.81 3.04 17.59
CA VAL A 178 -8.95 1.89 17.84
C VAL A 178 -9.76 0.60 17.73
N THR A 179 -9.26 -0.37 16.97
CA THR A 179 -9.76 -1.74 17.05
C THR A 179 -8.77 -2.62 17.80
N GLY A 180 -9.27 -3.44 18.74
CA GLY A 180 -8.42 -4.40 19.45
C GLY A 180 -7.98 -5.55 18.53
N ALA A 181 -6.87 -6.19 18.86
CA ALA A 181 -6.37 -7.34 18.10
C ALA A 181 -7.40 -8.48 18.04
N GLY A 182 -7.48 -9.16 16.89
CA GLY A 182 -8.41 -10.27 16.65
C GLY A 182 -9.88 -9.87 16.51
N SER A 183 -10.19 -8.60 16.36
CA SER A 183 -11.57 -8.12 16.26
C SER A 183 -12.22 -8.46 14.92
N VAL A 184 -13.52 -8.78 14.96
CA VAL A 184 -14.36 -8.88 13.76
C VAL A 184 -15.36 -7.73 13.75
N VAL A 185 -15.05 -6.71 12.95
CA VAL A 185 -15.83 -5.47 12.86
C VAL A 185 -16.95 -5.63 11.86
N THR A 186 -18.16 -5.77 12.33
CA THR A 186 -19.39 -5.95 11.52
C THR A 186 -20.31 -4.73 11.53
N ARG A 187 -19.94 -3.69 12.28
CA ARG A 187 -20.63 -2.39 12.37
C ARG A 187 -19.61 -1.29 12.44
N SER A 188 -19.97 -0.11 11.94
CA SER A 188 -19.10 1.05 12.00
C SER A 188 -18.69 1.42 13.43
N VAL A 189 -17.44 1.85 13.58
CA VAL A 189 -16.82 2.25 14.85
C VAL A 189 -16.74 3.77 14.89
N PRO A 190 -17.38 4.45 15.84
CA PRO A 190 -17.32 5.90 15.94
C PRO A 190 -15.91 6.43 16.16
N ALA A 191 -15.69 7.69 15.76
CA ALA A 191 -14.40 8.35 15.96
C ALA A 191 -13.99 8.36 17.44
N ARG A 192 -12.69 8.20 17.69
CA ARG A 192 -12.10 8.23 19.04
C ARG A 192 -12.72 7.25 20.02
N THR A 193 -13.17 6.11 19.54
CA THR A 193 -13.65 5.01 20.41
C THR A 193 -12.76 3.78 20.28
N VAL A 194 -12.81 2.94 21.28
CA VAL A 194 -12.15 1.63 21.31
C VAL A 194 -13.19 0.56 21.10
N ALA A 195 -13.01 -0.27 20.06
CA ALA A 195 -13.88 -1.40 19.76
C ALA A 195 -13.08 -2.69 19.67
N TYR A 196 -13.58 -3.77 20.27
CA TYR A 196 -12.94 -5.09 20.16
C TYR A 196 -13.94 -6.22 20.32
N GLY A 197 -13.50 -7.44 20.01
CA GLY A 197 -14.25 -8.67 20.16
C GLY A 197 -14.79 -9.26 18.85
N VAL A 198 -15.47 -10.39 18.97
CA VAL A 198 -16.10 -11.16 17.88
C VAL A 198 -17.55 -11.42 18.22
N PRO A 199 -18.51 -10.65 17.68
CA PRO A 199 -18.32 -9.43 16.90
C PRO A 199 -17.83 -8.24 17.75
N ALA A 200 -17.10 -7.31 17.14
CA ALA A 200 -16.58 -6.14 17.83
C ALA A 200 -17.71 -5.24 18.38
N ARG A 201 -17.49 -4.69 19.57
CA ARG A 201 -18.37 -3.71 20.22
C ARG A 201 -17.52 -2.56 20.75
N VAL A 202 -18.12 -1.39 20.84
CA VAL A 202 -17.50 -0.22 21.47
C VAL A 202 -17.49 -0.44 22.99
N HIS A 203 -16.31 -0.27 23.61
CA HIS A 203 -16.09 -0.46 25.05
C HIS A 203 -15.68 0.83 25.77
N GLY A 204 -15.32 1.88 25.03
CA GLY A 204 -14.91 3.14 25.61
C GLY A 204 -14.41 4.14 24.59
N THR A 205 -13.84 5.22 25.07
CA THR A 205 -13.20 6.27 24.28
C THR A 205 -11.69 6.16 24.39
N VAL A 206 -11.00 6.66 23.36
CA VAL A 206 -9.53 6.78 23.38
C VAL A 206 -9.19 7.94 24.30
N GLU A 207 -8.42 7.68 25.36
CA GLU A 207 -7.89 8.73 26.24
C GLU A 207 -6.93 9.62 25.43
N GLN A 208 -7.05 10.93 25.63
CA GLN A 208 -6.10 11.89 25.05
C GLN A 208 -4.82 11.81 25.88
N GLY A 209 -3.76 11.26 25.28
CA GLY A 209 -2.39 11.32 25.81
C GLY A 209 -1.68 12.61 25.42
#